data_540a44591dbed74acaf4415ada89e3cf
#
_entry.id   540a44591dbed74acaf4415ada89e3cf
#
_cell.length_a   1.000
_cell.length_b   1.000
_cell.length_c   1.000
_cell.angle_alpha   90.00
_cell.angle_beta   90.00
_cell.angle_gamma   90.00
#
_symmetry.space_group_name_H-M   'P 1'
#
loop_
_entity.id
_entity.type
_entity.pdbx_description
1 polymer ?
#
loop_
_entity_poly.entity_id
_entity_poly.type
_entity_poly.pdbx_seq_one_letter_code
_entity_poly.pdbx_strand_id
1 'polypeptide(L)' 'MANKVLYAIFSRRVANALERQGFRIVKMERNTKNEKYLVYYFEDSVALRDALRPLITK' A
#
# COMPACT_ATOMS: atom_id res chain seq x y z
N MET A 1 9.57 15.70 15.26
CA MET A 1 9.00 15.56 13.93
C MET A 1 8.77 14.10 13.59
N ALA A 2 7.59 13.81 13.19
CA ALA A 2 7.28 12.45 12.82
C ALA A 2 7.73 12.16 11.41
N ASN A 3 8.64 11.23 11.26
CA ASN A 3 8.99 10.73 9.95
C ASN A 3 7.99 9.66 9.57
N LYS A 4 7.17 9.97 8.59
CA LYS A 4 6.21 8.99 8.12
C LYS A 4 6.92 8.00 7.23
N VAL A 5 6.86 6.75 7.62
CA VAL A 5 7.38 5.67 6.81
C VAL A 5 6.26 5.21 5.90
N LEU A 6 6.54 5.14 4.62
CA LEU A 6 5.57 4.71 3.64
C LEU A 6 5.80 3.26 3.26
N TYR A 7 4.71 2.53 3.14
CA TYR A 7 4.75 1.14 2.75
C TYR A 7 4.31 1.04 1.30
N ALA A 8 5.17 0.52 0.45
CA ALA A 8 4.88 0.41 -0.98
C ALA A 8 4.09 -0.85 -1.28
N ILE A 9 2.96 -0.68 -1.94
CA ILE A 9 2.09 -1.78 -2.35
C ILE A 9 2.07 -1.80 -3.88
N PHE A 10 2.50 -2.90 -4.45
CA PHE A 10 2.59 -3.03 -5.90
C PHE A 10 1.36 -3.69 -6.52
N SER A 11 0.46 -4.20 -5.71
CA SER A 11 -0.73 -4.87 -6.17
C SER A 11 -1.94 -3.96 -6.03
N ARG A 12 -2.62 -3.71 -7.15
CA ARG A 12 -3.83 -2.92 -7.13
C ARG A 12 -4.92 -3.58 -6.29
N ARG A 13 -5.01 -4.90 -6.38
CA ARG A 13 -6.00 -5.65 -5.61
C ARG A 13 -5.80 -5.46 -4.12
N VAL A 14 -4.56 -5.57 -3.67
CA VAL A 14 -4.23 -5.38 -2.26
C VAL A 14 -4.50 -3.94 -1.84
N ALA A 15 -4.12 -2.98 -2.67
CA ALA A 15 -4.36 -1.57 -2.37
C ALA A 15 -5.85 -1.29 -2.22
N ASN A 16 -6.66 -1.83 -3.12
CA ASN A 16 -8.11 -1.63 -3.04
C ASN A 16 -8.69 -2.25 -1.77
N ALA A 17 -8.20 -3.43 -1.40
CA ALA A 17 -8.68 -4.08 -0.19
C ALA A 17 -8.34 -3.26 1.05
N LEU A 18 -7.16 -2.67 1.08
CA LEU A 18 -6.75 -1.83 2.18
C LEU A 18 -7.60 -0.56 2.27
N GLU A 19 -7.90 0.04 1.11
CA GLU A 19 -8.75 1.21 1.09
C GLU A 19 -10.14 0.92 1.66
N ARG A 20 -10.67 -0.24 1.35
CA ARG A 20 -11.97 -0.65 1.88
C ARG A 20 -11.97 -0.81 3.37
N GLN A 21 -10.82 -1.10 3.94
CA GLN A 21 -10.68 -1.24 5.38
C GLN A 21 -10.44 0.09 6.08
N GLY A 22 -10.35 1.17 5.32
CA GLY A 22 -10.19 2.50 5.87
C GLY A 22 -8.80 3.06 5.79
N PHE A 23 -7.88 2.35 5.17
CA PHE A 23 -6.52 2.87 4.97
C PHE A 23 -6.50 3.81 3.78
N ARG A 24 -5.72 4.86 3.90
CA ARG A 24 -5.63 5.86 2.84
C ARG A 24 -4.36 5.71 2.04
N ILE A 25 -4.48 5.87 0.74
CA ILE A 25 -3.33 5.96 -0.14
C ILE A 25 -2.74 7.35 0.05
N VAL A 26 -1.49 7.40 0.50
CA VAL A 26 -0.80 8.67 0.74
C VAL A 26 -0.25 9.21 -0.57
N LYS A 27 0.23 8.32 -1.42
CA LYS A 27 0.90 8.70 -2.64
C LYS A 27 0.81 7.57 -3.63
N MET A 28 0.77 7.92 -4.91
CA MET A 28 0.84 6.92 -5.99
C MET A 28 1.95 7.33 -6.93
N GLU A 29 2.71 6.34 -7.37
CA GLU A 29 3.75 6.57 -8.36
C GLU A 29 3.66 5.54 -9.45
N ARG A 30 4.05 5.95 -10.65
CA ARG A 30 4.08 5.04 -11.77
C ARG A 30 5.38 4.24 -11.71
N ASN A 31 5.28 2.94 -11.95
CA ASN A 31 6.45 2.11 -11.99
C ASN A 31 7.30 2.49 -13.21
N THR A 32 8.56 2.85 -12.98
CA THR A 32 9.42 3.32 -14.04
C THR A 32 9.79 2.22 -15.03
N LYS A 33 9.82 0.98 -14.57
CA LYS A 33 10.17 -0.15 -15.44
C LYS A 33 8.97 -0.68 -16.20
N ASN A 34 7.78 -0.48 -15.68
CA ASN A 34 6.58 -0.95 -16.33
C ASN A 34 5.46 0.05 -16.05
N GLU A 35 5.19 0.89 -17.03
CA GLU A 35 4.22 1.97 -16.89
C GLU A 35 2.80 1.49 -16.64
N LYS A 36 2.53 0.22 -16.88
CA LYS A 36 1.20 -0.34 -16.64
C LYS A 36 0.90 -0.51 -15.16
N TYR A 37 1.93 -0.53 -14.33
CA TYR A 37 1.75 -0.76 -12.91
C TYR A 37 1.97 0.51 -12.12
N LEU A 38 1.12 0.69 -11.13
CA LEU A 38 1.24 1.79 -10.18
C LEU A 38 1.71 1.25 -8.85
N VAL A 39 2.50 2.05 -8.16
CA VAL A 39 2.92 1.75 -6.80
C VAL A 39 2.09 2.62 -5.87
N TYR A 40 1.43 1.98 -4.92
CA TYR A 40 0.58 2.67 -3.96
C TYR A 40 1.29 2.73 -2.62
N TYR A 41 1.39 3.92 -2.06
CA TYR A 41 2.07 4.12 -0.79
C TYR A 41 1.04 4.39 0.30
N PHE A 42 1.11 3.59 1.34
CA PHE A 42 0.29 3.75 2.53
C PHE A 42 1.17 4.12 3.70
N GLU A 43 0.60 4.81 4.66
CA GLU A 43 1.33 5.10 5.88
C GLU A 43 1.53 3.80 6.65
N ASP A 44 2.79 3.48 6.93
CA ASP A 44 3.13 2.24 7.63
C ASP A 44 2.61 2.29 9.07
N SER A 45 2.00 1.21 9.49
CA SER A 45 1.50 1.09 10.85
C SER A 45 1.31 -0.39 11.16
N VAL A 46 1.19 -0.67 12.45
CA VAL A 46 0.92 -2.05 12.87
C VAL A 46 -0.42 -2.52 12.29
N ALA A 47 -1.40 -1.65 12.31
CA ALA A 47 -2.72 -1.98 11.76
C ALA A 47 -2.63 -2.30 10.26
N LEU A 48 -1.84 -1.54 9.54
CA LEU A 48 -1.64 -1.79 8.11
C LEU A 48 -0.99 -3.15 7.87
N ARG A 49 0.04 -3.46 8.63
CA ARG A 49 0.75 -4.73 8.48
C ARG A 49 -0.15 -5.91 8.83
N ASP A 50 -0.97 -5.75 9.86
CA ASP A 50 -1.92 -6.78 10.24
C ASP A 50 -2.96 -7.01 9.15
N ALA A 51 -3.43 -5.93 8.54
CA ALA A 51 -4.39 -6.02 7.46
C ALA A 51 -3.78 -6.64 6.21
N LEU A 52 -2.49 -6.38 5.98
CA LEU A 52 -1.78 -6.93 4.82
C LEU A 52 -1.55 -8.44 4.93
N ARG A 53 -1.36 -8.93 6.12
CA ARG A 53 -0.97 -10.31 6.32
C ARG A 53 -1.86 -11.31 5.60
N PRO A 54 -3.20 -11.26 5.76
CA PRO A 54 -4.06 -12.21 5.04
C PRO A 54 -4.15 -11.95 3.54
N LEU A 55 -3.76 -10.76 3.10
CA LEU A 55 -3.84 -10.41 1.68
C LEU A 55 -2.63 -10.88 0.88
N ILE A 56 -1.49 -11.00 1.53
CA ILE A 56 -0.24 -11.35 0.86
C ILE A 56 0.27 -12.74 1.22
N THR A 57 -0.28 -13.35 2.25
CA THR A 57 0.10 -14.70 2.67
C THR A 57 -0.74 -15.72 1.91
N LYS A 58 -0.08 -16.70 1.37
CA LYS A 58 -0.77 -17.79 0.68
C LYS A 58 -0.91 -19.01 1.57
#